data_b4c602708d5b84767d39c86bb0111ecc
#
_entry.id   b4c602708d5b84767d39c86bb0111ecc
#
_cell.length_a   1.000
_cell.length_b   1.000
_cell.length_c   1.000
_cell.angle_alpha   90.00
_cell.angle_beta   90.00
_cell.angle_gamma   90.00
#
_symmetry.space_group_name_H-M   'P 1'
#
loop_
_entity.id
_entity.type
_entity.pdbx_description
1 polymer ?
#
loop_
_entity_poly.entity_id
_entity_poly.type
_entity_poly.pdbx_seq_one_letter_code
_entity_poly.pdbx_strand_id
1 'polypeptide(L)'
;MSETIKRVEINGFRYYRVSTDTHIIGTYPSVTSVLGETSDKSGLDGWRNRIGHEKADQIGQDAANRGTVMHRLCEIYLNLSDTLSAKDRLEETLSLSRLDDEIEKFDNRAKIVGGTLFYNFIKAGSFN
;
A
#
# COMPACT_ATOMS: atom_id res chain seq x y z
N MET A 1 19.41 -20.37 -0.72
CA MET A 1 18.15 -20.47 0.03
C MET A 1 17.37 -19.19 -0.13
N SER A 2 16.13 -19.30 -0.47
CA SER A 2 15.28 -18.13 -0.58
C SER A 2 14.56 -17.88 0.74
N GLU A 3 14.50 -16.62 1.12
CA GLU A 3 13.70 -16.18 2.26
C GLU A 3 12.27 -15.95 1.81
N THR A 4 11.32 -16.34 2.66
CA THR A 4 9.91 -16.13 2.42
C THR A 4 9.36 -15.20 3.51
N ILE A 5 8.59 -14.21 3.09
CA ILE A 5 7.89 -13.31 4.00
C ILE A 5 6.42 -13.66 3.95
N LYS A 6 5.85 -14.03 5.10
CA LYS A 6 4.46 -14.42 5.21
C LYS A 6 3.74 -13.51 6.20
N ARG A 7 2.59 -13.01 5.79
CA ARG A 7 1.73 -12.23 6.67
C ARG A 7 0.99 -13.16 7.63
N VAL A 8 1.09 -12.86 8.93
CA VAL A 8 0.39 -13.62 9.97
C VAL A 8 -0.35 -12.66 10.90
N GLU A 9 -1.39 -13.14 11.54
CA GLU A 9 -2.18 -12.36 12.49
C GLU A 9 -2.07 -13.02 13.87
N ILE A 10 -1.70 -12.23 14.88
CA ILE A 10 -1.53 -12.68 16.25
C ILE A 10 -2.28 -11.70 17.15
N ASN A 11 -3.28 -12.20 17.87
CA ASN A 11 -4.11 -11.39 18.79
C ASN A 11 -4.72 -10.14 18.10
N GLY A 12 -5.10 -10.28 16.83
CA GLY A 12 -5.71 -9.18 16.07
C GLY A 12 -4.72 -8.21 15.46
N PHE A 13 -3.42 -8.41 15.68
CA PHE A 13 -2.38 -7.55 15.11
C PHE A 13 -1.67 -8.26 13.97
N ARG A 14 -1.24 -7.47 12.99
CA ARG A 14 -0.54 -7.96 11.81
C ARG A 14 0.95 -8.06 12.08
N TYR A 15 1.52 -9.23 11.78
CA TYR A 15 2.96 -9.47 11.84
C TYR A 15 3.42 -10.04 10.51
N TYR A 16 4.71 -9.91 10.25
CA TYR A 16 5.35 -10.53 9.10
C TYR A 16 6.38 -11.53 9.59
N ARG A 17 6.22 -12.76 9.16
CA ARG A 17 7.13 -13.86 9.51
C ARG A 17 8.11 -14.06 8.38
N VAL A 18 9.39 -13.90 8.69
CA VAL A 18 10.48 -14.16 7.74
C VAL A 18 11.02 -15.55 8.04
N SER A 19 11.04 -16.40 7.03
CA SER A 19 11.50 -17.78 7.19
C SER A 19 12.32 -18.22 5.98
N THR A 20 13.16 -19.23 6.21
CA THR A 20 13.82 -19.98 5.14
C THR A 20 13.14 -21.33 4.99
N ASP A 21 13.63 -22.16 4.04
CA ASP A 21 13.08 -23.49 3.80
C ASP A 21 13.16 -24.41 5.04
N THR A 22 14.06 -24.11 5.98
CA THR A 22 14.37 -24.98 7.12
C THR A 22 13.99 -24.41 8.49
N HIS A 23 13.88 -23.07 8.61
CA HIS A 23 13.56 -22.46 9.91
C HIS A 23 12.99 -21.05 9.80
N ILE A 24 12.40 -20.58 10.90
CA ILE A 24 11.87 -19.23 11.02
C ILE A 24 13.00 -18.32 11.51
N ILE A 25 13.27 -17.24 10.78
CA ILE A 25 14.27 -16.24 11.15
C ILE A 25 13.71 -15.31 12.23
N GLY A 26 12.48 -14.83 12.07
CA GLY A 26 11.82 -13.97 13.04
C GLY A 26 10.41 -13.60 12.64
N THR A 27 9.68 -13.05 13.61
CA THR A 27 8.33 -12.52 13.41
C THR A 27 8.34 -11.06 13.86
N TYR A 28 7.98 -10.15 12.96
CA TYR A 28 8.08 -8.71 13.17
C TYR A 28 6.71 -8.05 13.01
N PRO A 29 6.34 -7.10 13.91
CA PRO A 29 5.08 -6.39 13.76
C PRO A 29 5.09 -5.50 12.52
N SER A 30 3.94 -5.31 11.89
CA SER A 30 3.82 -4.38 10.78
C SER A 30 3.95 -2.95 11.29
N VAL A 31 4.40 -2.03 10.42
CA VAL A 31 4.48 -0.60 10.75
C VAL A 31 3.10 -0.09 11.18
N THR A 32 2.06 -0.51 10.48
CA THR A 32 0.68 -0.12 10.78
C THR A 32 0.26 -0.58 12.17
N SER A 33 0.62 -1.80 12.58
CA SER A 33 0.32 -2.32 13.92
C SER A 33 1.05 -1.54 15.01
N VAL A 34 2.33 -1.24 14.80
CA VAL A 34 3.13 -0.46 15.77
C VAL A 34 2.55 0.94 15.92
N LEU A 35 2.25 1.62 14.81
CA LEU A 35 1.66 2.95 14.85
C LEU A 35 0.28 2.95 15.50
N GLY A 36 -0.53 1.92 15.26
CA GLY A 36 -1.83 1.78 15.89
C GLY A 36 -1.78 1.65 17.40
N GLU A 37 -0.76 0.96 17.94
CA GLU A 37 -0.59 0.83 19.39
C GLU A 37 0.00 2.07 20.05
N THR A 38 0.89 2.78 19.35
CA THR A 38 1.63 3.90 19.92
C THR A 38 1.00 5.26 19.67
N SER A 39 0.03 5.35 18.76
CA SER A 39 -0.61 6.61 18.40
C SER A 39 -1.73 6.98 19.36
N ASP A 40 -1.81 8.26 19.71
CA ASP A 40 -2.95 8.81 20.43
C ASP A 40 -4.11 9.04 19.45
N LYS A 41 -5.24 8.38 19.71
CA LYS A 41 -6.42 8.44 18.85
C LYS A 41 -7.43 9.51 19.25
N SER A 42 -7.17 10.27 20.30
CA SER A 42 -8.11 11.29 20.79
C SER A 42 -8.33 12.40 19.75
N GLY A 43 -7.28 12.81 19.04
CA GLY A 43 -7.40 13.80 17.97
C GLY A 43 -8.26 13.33 16.81
N LEU A 44 -8.16 12.05 16.45
CA LEU A 44 -8.98 11.44 15.41
C LEU A 44 -10.46 11.40 15.82
N ASP A 45 -10.75 11.00 17.05
CA ASP A 45 -12.11 10.96 17.56
C ASP A 45 -12.73 12.35 17.58
N GLY A 46 -11.99 13.38 18.00
CA GLY A 46 -12.43 14.76 17.98
C GLY A 46 -12.74 15.24 16.56
N TRP A 47 -11.91 14.90 15.61
CA TRP A 47 -12.13 15.24 14.21
C TRP A 47 -13.40 14.56 13.66
N ARG A 48 -13.59 13.28 13.95
CA ARG A 48 -14.79 12.53 13.52
C ARG A 48 -16.06 13.15 14.11
N ASN A 49 -16.02 13.57 15.36
CA ASN A 49 -17.16 14.21 16.01
C ASN A 49 -17.49 15.57 15.39
N ARG A 50 -16.48 16.35 14.96
CA ARG A 50 -16.68 17.65 14.35
C ARG A 50 -17.32 17.59 12.97
N ILE A 51 -16.91 16.64 12.13
CA ILE A 51 -17.39 16.57 10.75
C ILE A 51 -18.54 15.58 10.56
N GLY A 52 -18.83 14.77 11.58
CA GLY A 52 -19.81 13.68 11.50
C GLY A 52 -19.20 12.37 11.07
N HIS A 53 -19.70 11.27 11.63
CA HIS A 53 -19.12 9.94 11.38
C HIS A 53 -19.29 9.50 9.93
N GLU A 54 -20.44 9.79 9.31
CA GLU A 54 -20.69 9.41 7.92
C GLU A 54 -19.69 10.08 6.96
N LYS A 55 -19.47 11.39 7.13
CA LYS A 55 -18.51 12.13 6.30
C LYS A 55 -17.07 11.67 6.56
N ALA A 56 -16.73 11.40 7.83
CA ALA A 56 -15.43 10.87 8.19
C ALA A 56 -15.18 9.52 7.54
N ASP A 57 -16.18 8.63 7.54
CA ASP A 57 -16.08 7.31 6.91
C ASP A 57 -15.89 7.44 5.40
N GLN A 58 -16.59 8.38 4.75
CA GLN A 58 -16.44 8.62 3.32
C GLN A 58 -15.04 9.11 2.98
N ILE A 59 -14.51 10.06 3.74
CA ILE A 59 -13.15 10.57 3.55
C ILE A 59 -12.13 9.46 3.75
N GLY A 60 -12.31 8.64 4.79
CA GLY A 60 -11.46 7.50 5.07
C GLY A 60 -11.49 6.46 3.94
N GLN A 61 -12.68 6.17 3.41
CA GLN A 61 -12.83 5.21 2.31
C GLN A 61 -12.16 5.74 1.04
N ASP A 62 -12.33 7.01 0.72
CA ASP A 62 -11.69 7.63 -0.45
C ASP A 62 -10.17 7.57 -0.33
N ALA A 63 -9.63 7.86 0.85
CA ALA A 63 -8.19 7.77 1.10
C ALA A 63 -7.69 6.34 0.98
N ALA A 64 -8.45 5.36 1.50
CA ALA A 64 -8.10 3.95 1.41
C ALA A 64 -8.09 3.48 -0.05
N ASN A 65 -9.06 3.91 -0.86
CA ASN A 65 -9.14 3.55 -2.26
C ASN A 65 -7.93 4.08 -3.05
N ARG A 66 -7.56 5.34 -2.81
CA ARG A 66 -6.37 5.93 -3.44
C ARG A 66 -5.09 5.21 -3.04
N GLY A 67 -4.97 4.87 -1.76
CA GLY A 67 -3.84 4.14 -1.24
C GLY A 67 -3.73 2.73 -1.83
N THR A 68 -4.86 2.05 -2.00
CA THR A 68 -4.90 0.72 -2.60
C THR A 68 -4.43 0.76 -4.05
N VAL A 69 -4.89 1.74 -4.83
CA VAL A 69 -4.44 1.93 -6.21
C VAL A 69 -2.94 2.19 -6.26
N MET A 70 -2.44 3.09 -5.42
CA MET A 70 -1.01 3.40 -5.34
C MET A 70 -0.17 2.16 -5.01
N HIS A 71 -0.58 1.39 -4.01
CA HIS A 71 0.13 0.16 -3.60
C HIS A 71 0.15 -0.87 -4.72
N ARG A 72 -0.96 -1.03 -5.44
CA ARG A 72 -1.02 -1.97 -6.56
C ARG A 72 -0.08 -1.56 -7.69
N LEU A 73 -0.01 -0.27 -7.99
CA LEU A 73 0.93 0.24 -9.00
C LEU A 73 2.38 0.02 -8.58
N CYS A 74 2.71 0.25 -7.31
CA CYS A 74 4.04 -0.05 -6.79
C CYS A 74 4.39 -1.53 -6.92
N GLU A 75 3.44 -2.41 -6.63
CA GLU A 75 3.62 -3.86 -6.75
C GLU A 75 3.92 -4.25 -8.20
N ILE A 76 3.14 -3.73 -9.15
CA ILE A 76 3.38 -3.99 -10.58
C ILE A 76 4.78 -3.52 -10.98
N TYR A 77 5.14 -2.29 -10.58
CA TYR A 77 6.45 -1.69 -10.89
C TYR A 77 7.61 -2.56 -10.37
N LEU A 78 7.52 -3.01 -9.11
CA LEU A 78 8.58 -3.78 -8.47
C LEU A 78 8.71 -5.20 -9.06
N ASN A 79 7.65 -5.73 -9.64
CA ASN A 79 7.66 -7.06 -10.24
C ASN A 79 8.13 -7.06 -11.70
N LEU A 80 8.34 -5.90 -12.30
CA LEU A 80 8.87 -5.79 -13.65
C LEU A 80 10.37 -6.10 -13.67
N SER A 81 10.86 -6.46 -14.86
CA SER A 81 12.27 -6.84 -15.06
C SER A 81 13.25 -5.72 -14.72
N ASP A 82 14.32 -6.07 -14.01
CA ASP A 82 15.43 -5.16 -13.68
C ASP A 82 16.16 -4.67 -14.93
N THR A 83 15.98 -5.33 -16.07
CA THR A 83 16.63 -4.92 -17.32
C THR A 83 15.98 -3.72 -17.97
N LEU A 84 14.76 -3.36 -17.54
CA LEU A 84 14.09 -2.17 -18.05
C LEU A 84 14.66 -0.91 -17.37
N SER A 85 14.74 0.18 -18.15
CA SER A 85 15.05 1.48 -17.55
C SER A 85 13.92 1.93 -16.63
N ALA A 86 14.20 2.88 -15.73
CA ALA A 86 13.17 3.41 -14.84
C ALA A 86 12.00 4.01 -15.62
N LYS A 87 12.29 4.70 -16.73
CA LYS A 87 11.26 5.26 -17.60
C LYS A 87 10.39 4.18 -18.22
N ASP A 88 11.00 3.12 -18.76
CA ASP A 88 10.27 2.04 -19.41
C ASP A 88 9.46 1.23 -18.40
N ARG A 89 9.99 1.01 -17.19
CA ARG A 89 9.23 0.36 -16.11
C ARG A 89 8.00 1.17 -15.72
N LEU A 90 8.14 2.49 -15.64
CA LEU A 90 7.02 3.38 -15.31
C LEU A 90 5.94 3.32 -16.39
N GLU A 91 6.32 3.42 -17.66
CA GLU A 91 5.39 3.33 -18.79
C GLU A 91 4.68 1.98 -18.83
N GLU A 92 5.42 0.88 -18.63
CA GLU A 92 4.86 -0.46 -18.62
C GLU A 92 3.90 -0.65 -17.45
N THR A 93 4.24 -0.13 -16.28
CA THR A 93 3.36 -0.18 -15.11
C THR A 93 2.03 0.50 -15.41
N LEU A 94 2.06 1.68 -16.02
CA LEU A 94 0.84 2.42 -16.36
C LEU A 94 0.01 1.70 -17.42
N SER A 95 0.67 1.05 -18.38
CA SER A 95 -0.01 0.24 -19.39
C SER A 95 -0.70 -0.99 -18.78
N LEU A 96 0.01 -1.71 -17.91
CA LEU A 96 -0.53 -2.89 -17.24
C LEU A 96 -1.66 -2.54 -16.28
N SER A 97 -1.61 -1.36 -15.67
CA SER A 97 -2.64 -0.92 -14.73
C SER A 97 -4.02 -0.80 -15.39
N ARG A 98 -4.07 -0.48 -16.67
CA ARG A 98 -5.32 -0.35 -17.42
C ARG A 98 -6.01 -1.70 -17.63
N LEU A 99 -5.26 -2.79 -17.53
CA LEU A 99 -5.77 -4.15 -17.70
C LEU A 99 -5.92 -4.89 -16.36
N ASP A 100 -5.61 -4.21 -15.26
CA ASP A 100 -5.60 -4.82 -13.92
C ASP A 100 -6.98 -4.69 -13.27
N ASP A 101 -7.62 -5.82 -13.00
CA ASP A 101 -8.96 -5.86 -12.41
C ASP A 101 -8.99 -5.24 -11.01
N GLU A 102 -7.91 -5.35 -10.25
CA GLU A 102 -7.81 -4.79 -8.91
C GLU A 102 -7.85 -3.26 -8.92
N ILE A 103 -7.39 -2.64 -10.00
CA ILE A 103 -7.42 -1.19 -10.18
C ILE A 103 -8.72 -0.75 -10.84
N GLU A 104 -9.18 -1.49 -11.84
CA GLU A 104 -10.35 -1.13 -12.64
C GLU A 104 -11.65 -1.06 -11.83
N LYS A 105 -11.74 -1.78 -10.72
CA LYS A 105 -12.93 -1.74 -9.85
C LYS A 105 -13.14 -0.41 -9.13
N PHE A 106 -12.10 0.45 -9.08
CA PHE A 106 -12.19 1.75 -8.42
C PHE A 106 -12.72 2.81 -9.38
N ASP A 107 -13.25 3.91 -8.83
CA ASP A 107 -13.70 5.03 -9.65
C ASP A 107 -12.51 5.79 -10.26
N ASN A 108 -12.79 6.65 -11.22
CA ASN A 108 -11.77 7.40 -11.93
C ASN A 108 -10.96 8.32 -11.01
N ARG A 109 -11.61 8.90 -10.02
CA ARG A 109 -10.93 9.80 -9.07
C ARG A 109 -9.86 9.04 -8.26
N ALA A 110 -10.20 7.86 -7.75
CA ALA A 110 -9.25 7.03 -7.02
C ALA A 110 -8.08 6.61 -7.92
N LYS A 111 -8.36 6.24 -9.18
CA LYS A 111 -7.33 5.86 -10.14
C LYS A 111 -6.40 7.01 -10.48
N ILE A 112 -6.92 8.20 -10.73
CA ILE A 112 -6.12 9.39 -11.06
C ILE A 112 -5.25 9.81 -9.89
N VAL A 113 -5.84 9.96 -8.70
CA VAL A 113 -5.11 10.40 -7.51
C VAL A 113 -4.09 9.36 -7.08
N GLY A 114 -4.47 8.07 -7.06
CA GLY A 114 -3.57 6.98 -6.73
C GLY A 114 -2.41 6.88 -7.71
N GLY A 115 -2.68 7.06 -9.01
CA GLY A 115 -1.66 7.08 -10.04
C GLY A 115 -0.69 8.26 -9.89
N THR A 116 -1.21 9.43 -9.53
CA THR A 116 -0.38 10.61 -9.28
C THR A 116 0.52 10.41 -8.06
N LEU A 117 -0.01 9.85 -6.98
CA LEU A 117 0.77 9.52 -5.78
C LEU A 117 1.87 8.52 -6.10
N PHE A 118 1.56 7.48 -6.87
CA PHE A 118 2.53 6.50 -7.33
C PHE A 118 3.66 7.15 -8.14
N TYR A 119 3.30 7.97 -9.13
CA TYR A 119 4.27 8.65 -9.99
C TYR A 119 5.21 9.53 -9.17
N ASN A 120 4.66 10.33 -8.26
CA ASN A 120 5.45 11.22 -7.41
C ASN A 120 6.36 10.43 -6.47
N PHE A 121 5.86 9.32 -5.93
CA PHE A 121 6.64 8.46 -5.05
C PHE A 121 7.85 7.85 -5.78
N ILE A 122 7.64 7.33 -6.98
CA ILE A 122 8.71 6.73 -7.77
C ILE A 122 9.77 7.77 -8.14
N LYS A 123 9.35 8.97 -8.56
CA LYS A 123 10.28 10.04 -8.92
C LYS A 123 11.08 10.54 -7.72
N ALA A 124 10.43 10.73 -6.58
CA ALA A 124 11.08 11.22 -5.37
C ALA A 124 12.08 10.19 -4.80
N GLY A 125 11.74 8.91 -4.89
CA GLY A 125 12.56 7.84 -4.33
C GLY A 125 13.71 7.39 -5.22
N SER A 126 13.74 7.79 -6.49
CA SER A 126 14.73 7.33 -7.47
C SER A 126 14.84 5.80 -7.54
N PHE A 127 13.71 5.11 -7.51
CA PHE A 127 13.64 3.65 -7.57
C PHE A 127 13.89 3.18 -9.01
N ASN A 128 15.06 2.71 -9.25
CA ASN A 128 15.45 2.18 -10.55
C ASN A 128 15.40 0.66 -10.56
#